data_192d084956cf9ea8f92dfec52b0cecd4
#
_entry.id   192d084956cf9ea8f92dfec52b0cecd4
#
_cell.length_a   1.000
_cell.length_b   1.000
_cell.length_c   1.000
_cell.angle_alpha   90.00
_cell.angle_beta   90.00
_cell.angle_gamma   90.00
#
_symmetry.space_group_name_H-M   'P 1'
#
loop_
_entity.id
_entity.type
_entity.pdbx_description
1 polymer ?
#
loop_
_entity_poly.entity_id
_entity_poly.type
_entity_poly.pdbx_seq_one_letter_code
_entity_poly.pdbx_strand_id
1 'polypeptide(L)'
;MTAGPLARFKVLDLTRVRAGPTAVRYLADWGADCIKVEMPPSAGEMDMGGPRHGPDFQNLHRNKRSITLNLKEPDGKAVFMKLVEQADVVVE
;
A
#
# COMPACT_ATOMS: atom_id res chain seq x y z
N MET A 1 12.37 9.71 1.94
CA MET A 1 12.36 10.93 1.12
C MET A 1 11.05 11.65 1.26
N THR A 2 11.08 12.83 1.80
CA THR A 2 9.85 13.57 2.10
C THR A 2 9.67 14.80 1.20
N ALA A 3 10.66 15.12 0.39
CA ALA A 3 10.60 16.25 -0.52
C ALA A 3 10.39 15.77 -1.94
N GLY A 4 9.35 16.24 -2.58
CA GLY A 4 9.05 15.93 -3.97
C GLY A 4 7.75 16.60 -4.37
N PRO A 5 7.41 16.60 -5.67
CA PRO A 5 6.22 17.30 -6.16
C PRO A 5 4.92 16.83 -5.51
N LEU A 6 4.87 15.56 -5.07
CA LEU A 6 3.66 14.97 -4.49
C LEU A 6 3.73 14.81 -2.97
N ALA A 7 4.68 15.46 -2.30
CA ALA A 7 4.93 15.24 -0.88
C ALA A 7 3.72 15.53 0.02
N ARG A 8 2.79 16.36 -0.40
CA ARG A 8 1.60 16.69 0.38
C ARG A 8 0.48 15.66 0.29
N PHE A 9 0.58 14.68 -0.62
CA PHE A 9 -0.49 13.72 -0.84
C PHE A 9 -0.25 12.44 -0.06
N LYS A 10 -1.31 11.93 0.56
CA LYS A 10 -1.30 10.65 1.28
C LYS A 10 -2.13 9.65 0.49
N VAL A 11 -1.52 8.52 0.16
CA VAL A 11 -2.12 7.48 -0.69
C VAL A 11 -2.17 6.18 0.09
N LEU A 12 -3.36 5.56 0.14
CA LEU A 12 -3.51 4.20 0.66
C LEU A 12 -3.52 3.23 -0.52
N ASP A 13 -2.62 2.27 -0.48
CA ASP A 13 -2.41 1.31 -1.56
C ASP A 13 -2.92 -0.07 -1.15
N LEU A 14 -4.02 -0.48 -1.75
CA LEU A 14 -4.61 -1.81 -1.57
C LEU A 14 -4.29 -2.73 -2.75
N THR A 15 -3.43 -2.31 -3.66
CA THR A 15 -3.16 -3.04 -4.90
C THR A 15 -2.29 -4.26 -4.68
N ARG A 16 -2.42 -5.25 -5.56
CA ARG A 16 -1.69 -6.52 -5.44
C ARG A 16 -0.92 -6.91 -6.69
N VAL A 17 -1.48 -6.64 -7.87
CA VAL A 17 -0.91 -7.08 -9.14
C VAL A 17 -0.59 -5.90 -10.03
N ARG A 18 0.36 -6.11 -10.83
CA ARG A 18 1.21 -5.25 -11.66
C ARG A 18 0.75 -3.82 -11.94
N ALA A 19 -0.43 -3.62 -12.54
CA ALA A 19 -0.82 -2.27 -12.98
C ALA A 19 -1.08 -1.33 -11.80
N GLY A 20 -1.82 -1.81 -10.79
CA GLY A 20 -2.10 -1.01 -9.60
C GLY A 20 -0.85 -0.66 -8.80
N PRO A 21 -0.03 -1.67 -8.40
CA PRO A 21 1.21 -1.37 -7.67
C PRO A 21 2.16 -0.47 -8.43
N THR A 22 2.25 -0.63 -9.74
CA THR A 22 3.10 0.22 -10.58
C THR A 22 2.62 1.66 -10.58
N ALA A 23 1.30 1.88 -10.70
CA ALA A 23 0.74 3.22 -10.67
C ALA A 23 1.04 3.92 -9.35
N VAL A 24 0.84 3.24 -8.23
CA VAL A 24 1.12 3.81 -6.91
C VAL A 24 2.63 4.01 -6.71
N ARG A 25 3.44 3.11 -7.24
CA ARG A 25 4.90 3.27 -7.18
C ARG A 25 5.34 4.57 -7.84
N TYR A 26 4.76 4.94 -8.99
CA TYR A 26 5.09 6.22 -9.60
C TYR A 26 4.74 7.38 -8.68
N LEU A 27 3.60 7.33 -8.00
CA LEU A 27 3.26 8.36 -7.04
C LEU A 27 4.27 8.42 -5.90
N ALA A 28 4.69 7.26 -5.39
CA ALA A 28 5.68 7.18 -4.32
C ALA A 28 7.04 7.71 -4.77
N ASP A 29 7.46 7.37 -6.00
CA ASP A 29 8.74 7.83 -6.55
C ASP A 29 8.78 9.36 -6.66
N TRP A 30 7.64 10.00 -6.86
CA TRP A 30 7.53 11.46 -6.94
C TRP A 30 7.21 12.13 -5.60
N GLY A 31 7.29 11.38 -4.52
CA GLY A 31 7.27 11.94 -3.18
C GLY A 31 5.98 11.73 -2.39
N ALA A 32 4.92 11.17 -2.96
CA ALA A 32 3.69 10.91 -2.22
C ALA A 32 3.95 9.99 -1.03
N ASP A 33 3.26 10.23 0.07
CA ASP A 33 3.32 9.36 1.24
C ASP A 33 2.38 8.19 1.02
N CYS A 34 2.92 7.09 0.52
CA CYS A 34 2.16 5.90 0.16
C CYS A 34 2.28 4.86 1.26
N ILE A 35 1.14 4.40 1.75
CA ILE A 35 1.07 3.33 2.74
C ILE A 35 0.40 2.13 2.08
N LYS A 36 1.16 1.04 1.94
CA LYS A 36 0.63 -0.22 1.43
C LYS A 36 -0.06 -0.97 2.55
N VAL A 37 -1.31 -1.32 2.34
CA VAL A 37 -2.08 -2.13 3.29
C VAL A 37 -1.96 -3.59 2.86
N GLU A 38 -1.39 -4.42 3.72
CA GLU A 38 -1.15 -5.84 3.44
C GLU A 38 -1.97 -6.71 4.38
N MET A 39 -2.45 -7.83 3.86
CA MET A 39 -3.08 -8.86 4.70
C MET A 39 -2.00 -9.62 5.47
N PRO A 40 -2.26 -10.00 6.73
CA PRO A 40 -1.33 -10.86 7.45
C PRO A 40 -1.27 -12.24 6.77
N PRO A 41 -0.09 -12.91 6.79
CA PRO A 41 0.05 -14.24 6.21
C PRO A 41 -0.95 -15.25 6.77
N SER A 42 -1.34 -15.10 8.03
CA SER A 42 -2.29 -15.98 8.71
C SER A 42 -3.71 -15.86 8.16
N ALA A 43 -4.01 -14.85 7.34
CA ALA A 43 -5.33 -14.70 6.74
C ALA A 43 -5.56 -15.61 5.54
N GLY A 44 -4.56 -16.36 5.11
CA GLY A 44 -4.70 -17.37 4.05
C GLY A 44 -4.84 -16.80 2.64
N GLU A 45 -4.58 -15.55 2.44
CA GLU A 45 -4.64 -14.93 1.13
C GLU A 45 -3.39 -15.23 0.33
N MET A 46 -3.56 -15.59 -0.95
CA MET A 46 -2.42 -15.73 -1.85
C MET A 46 -1.91 -14.36 -2.27
N ASP A 47 -0.61 -14.19 -2.23
CA ASP A 47 0.02 -12.99 -2.75
C ASP A 47 0.25 -13.16 -4.24
N MET A 48 -0.56 -12.49 -5.04
CA MET A 48 -0.48 -12.56 -6.50
C MET A 48 0.67 -11.73 -7.07
N GLY A 49 1.29 -10.90 -6.24
CA GLY A 49 2.46 -10.12 -6.62
C GLY A 49 3.79 -10.85 -6.45
N GLY A 50 3.73 -12.14 -6.05
CA GLY A 50 4.91 -12.95 -5.79
C GLY A 50 5.35 -12.91 -4.34
N PRO A 51 6.43 -13.63 -3.98
CA PRO A 51 6.92 -13.64 -2.62
C PRO A 51 7.32 -12.24 -2.16
N ARG A 52 7.03 -11.93 -0.90
CA ARG A 52 7.32 -10.61 -0.33
C ARG A 52 8.79 -10.19 -0.49
N HIS A 53 9.70 -11.14 -0.39
CA HIS A 53 11.12 -10.85 -0.55
C HIS A 53 11.63 -11.13 -1.96
N GLY A 54 10.73 -11.43 -2.89
CA GLY A 54 11.09 -11.66 -4.28
C GLY A 54 11.30 -10.35 -5.04
N PRO A 55 11.98 -10.42 -6.20
CA PRO A 55 12.28 -9.21 -6.96
C PRO A 55 11.06 -8.46 -7.46
N ASP A 56 10.00 -9.15 -7.84
CA ASP A 56 8.78 -8.49 -8.30
C ASP A 56 8.16 -7.64 -7.20
N PHE A 57 8.01 -8.20 -6.00
CA PHE A 57 7.43 -7.47 -4.88
C PHE A 57 8.28 -6.24 -4.54
N GLN A 58 9.59 -6.42 -4.42
CA GLN A 58 10.49 -5.34 -4.06
C GLN A 58 10.44 -4.21 -5.09
N ASN A 59 10.38 -4.55 -6.36
CA ASN A 59 10.31 -3.55 -7.43
C ASN A 59 8.97 -2.83 -7.47
N LEU A 60 7.87 -3.55 -7.29
CA LEU A 60 6.52 -2.98 -7.38
C LEU A 60 6.18 -2.06 -6.20
N HIS A 61 6.80 -2.30 -5.05
CA HIS A 61 6.42 -1.59 -3.81
C HIS A 61 7.53 -0.74 -3.20
N ARG A 62 8.53 -0.39 -3.99
CA ARG A 62 9.60 0.49 -3.50
C ARG A 62 9.05 1.86 -3.13
N ASN A 63 9.68 2.50 -2.15
CA ASN A 63 9.34 3.83 -1.63
C ASN A 63 7.98 3.91 -0.94
N LYS A 64 7.34 2.77 -0.69
CA LYS A 64 6.09 2.72 0.06
C LYS A 64 6.36 2.27 1.49
N ARG A 65 5.64 2.85 2.43
CA ARG A 65 5.55 2.29 3.78
C ARG A 65 4.50 1.18 3.77
N SER A 66 4.51 0.30 4.76
CA SER A 66 3.51 -0.76 4.82
C SER A 66 2.92 -0.89 6.20
N ILE A 67 1.68 -1.35 6.25
CA ILE A 67 0.99 -1.72 7.47
C ILE A 67 0.25 -3.02 7.20
N THR A 68 0.28 -3.92 8.16
CA THR A 68 -0.45 -5.19 8.07
C THR A 68 -1.78 -5.06 8.80
N LEU A 69 -2.89 -5.23 8.09
CA LEU A 69 -4.22 -5.16 8.65
C LEU A 69 -5.06 -6.30 8.09
N ASN A 70 -5.79 -6.99 8.97
CA ASN A 70 -6.77 -7.96 8.54
C ASN A 70 -8.12 -7.26 8.36
N LEU A 71 -8.44 -6.91 7.12
CA LEU A 71 -9.67 -6.19 6.80
C LEU A 71 -10.93 -7.04 6.93
N LYS A 72 -10.76 -8.35 7.17
CA LYS A 72 -11.87 -9.25 7.46
C LYS A 72 -12.31 -9.17 8.91
N GLU A 73 -11.47 -8.61 9.77
CA GLU A 73 -11.77 -8.44 11.19
C GLU A 73 -12.28 -7.03 11.48
N PRO A 74 -13.24 -6.88 12.42
CA PRO A 74 -13.77 -5.55 12.75
C PRO A 74 -12.72 -4.54 13.19
N ASP A 75 -11.75 -4.98 13.99
CA ASP A 75 -10.69 -4.10 14.48
C ASP A 75 -9.79 -3.62 13.34
N GLY A 76 -9.46 -4.50 12.41
CA GLY A 76 -8.68 -4.13 11.23
C GLY A 76 -9.41 -3.12 10.36
N LYS A 77 -10.70 -3.32 10.15
CA LYS A 77 -11.52 -2.36 9.42
C LYS A 77 -11.57 -1.00 10.11
N ALA A 78 -11.68 -0.99 11.44
CA ALA A 78 -11.74 0.27 12.18
C ALA A 78 -10.46 1.07 12.01
N VAL A 79 -9.30 0.41 12.08
CA VAL A 79 -8.02 1.08 11.85
C VAL A 79 -7.93 1.60 10.42
N PHE A 80 -8.35 0.79 9.45
CA PHE A 80 -8.33 1.19 8.05
C PHE A 80 -9.18 2.44 7.81
N MET A 81 -10.38 2.49 8.40
CA MET A 81 -11.25 3.66 8.24
C MET A 81 -10.64 4.93 8.82
N LYS A 82 -9.87 4.81 9.90
CA LYS A 82 -9.14 5.97 10.44
C LYS A 82 -8.07 6.45 9.47
N LEU A 83 -7.40 5.53 8.78
CA LEU A 83 -6.43 5.90 7.75
C LEU A 83 -7.12 6.58 6.57
N VAL A 84 -8.29 6.09 6.17
CA VAL A 84 -9.06 6.67 5.06
C VAL A 84 -9.42 8.13 5.36
N GLU A 85 -9.76 8.45 6.60
CA GLU A 85 -10.11 9.82 6.98
C GLU A 85 -8.98 10.82 6.68
N GLN A 86 -7.74 10.36 6.69
CA GLN A 86 -6.57 11.21 6.48
C GLN A 86 -5.97 11.06 5.09
N ALA A 87 -6.46 10.14 4.28
CA ALA A 87 -5.92 9.88 2.96
C ALA A 87 -6.53 10.80 1.91
N ASP A 88 -5.75 11.15 0.92
CA ASP A 88 -6.22 11.89 -0.25
C ASP A 88 -6.71 10.94 -1.33
N VAL A 89 -6.09 9.75 -1.44
CA VAL A 89 -6.38 8.79 -2.49
C VAL A 89 -6.35 7.38 -1.91
N VAL A 90 -7.30 6.54 -2.32
CA VAL A 90 -7.29 5.11 -2.05
C VAL A 90 -7.28 4.40 -3.40
N VAL A 91 -6.32 3.51 -3.60
CA VAL A 91 -6.15 2.77 -4.86
C VAL A 91 -6.38 1.28 -4.61
N GLU A 92 -7.23 0.71 -5.43
CA GLU A 92 -7.56 -0.71 -5.36
C GLU A 92 -7.33 -1.38 -6.71
#